data_72990ea42dede4c6fbacf3d1e230d913
#
_entry.id   72990ea42dede4c6fbacf3d1e230d913
#
_cell.length_a   1.000
_cell.length_b   1.000
_cell.length_c   1.000
_cell.angle_alpha   90.00
_cell.angle_beta   90.00
_cell.angle_gamma   90.00
#
_symmetry.space_group_name_H-M   'P 1'
#
loop_
_entity.id
_entity.type
_entity.pdbx_description
1 polymer ?
#
loop_
_entity_poly.entity_id
_entity_poly.type
_entity_poly.pdbx_seq_one_letter_code
_entity_poly.pdbx_strand_id
1 'polypeptide(L)'
;MATQGASITVQGGLDLVSSSHALFRTPGAATKLQNFESSTTGGYRRISGYKKFGGASAVVPSGVSTESIEGLFPYANGVLVCQGDDIYFSTTGTSYTQVNKDTYKTKTGTVSVTAGSPTVTGSGTAFTTEFAANDRIQINNVNYRVLSITSDTVLTLDFNAPATVSGQAVKKSGMSSADLSSATVIARTNQTNCQFVNYESEGNFGTVYITDGANKIAEFQITTVSGSNVFHFETLERSTPINPKRATIFSERLVVAGQSDSDSTVAYSTRLKPYDFTGASAGTIDTGDVIVGIKVFRNSLVIFCKNSIFELTNLDSTPILK
;
A
#
# COMPACT_ATOMS: atom_id res chain seq x y z
N MET A 1 11.42 -8.03 -59.98
CA MET A 1 11.12 -9.26 -59.22
C MET A 1 10.36 -8.85 -57.99
N ALA A 2 9.09 -9.29 -57.91
CA ALA A 2 8.29 -9.04 -56.70
C ALA A 2 8.75 -10.02 -55.60
N THR A 3 9.23 -9.53 -54.51
CA THR A 3 9.54 -10.31 -53.31
C THR A 3 8.22 -10.81 -52.72
N GLN A 4 7.92 -12.12 -52.87
CA GLN A 4 6.85 -12.75 -52.13
C GLN A 4 7.22 -12.75 -50.62
N GLY A 5 6.57 -11.91 -49.87
CA GLY A 5 6.64 -11.96 -48.40
C GLY A 5 5.87 -13.18 -47.87
N ALA A 6 6.57 -14.12 -47.28
CA ALA A 6 5.92 -15.21 -46.53
C ALA A 6 5.46 -14.67 -45.17
N SER A 7 4.15 -14.78 -44.89
CA SER A 7 3.60 -14.50 -43.59
C SER A 7 3.64 -15.77 -42.74
N ILE A 8 4.36 -15.74 -41.62
CA ILE A 8 4.37 -16.84 -40.66
C ILE A 8 3.49 -16.42 -39.48
N THR A 9 2.40 -17.16 -39.26
CA THR A 9 1.50 -16.91 -38.14
C THR A 9 2.03 -17.65 -36.89
N VAL A 10 2.46 -16.92 -35.87
CA VAL A 10 2.93 -17.49 -34.60
C VAL A 10 1.71 -17.72 -33.70
N GLN A 11 1.15 -18.91 -33.71
CA GLN A 11 -0.01 -19.31 -32.91
C GLN A 11 0.33 -20.37 -31.84
N GLY A 12 1.48 -21.04 -31.97
CA GLY A 12 1.88 -22.14 -31.10
C GLY A 12 2.44 -21.76 -29.72
N GLY A 13 2.56 -20.47 -29.45
CA GLY A 13 3.07 -20.00 -28.15
C GLY A 13 4.59 -19.97 -28.05
N LEU A 14 5.08 -19.63 -26.85
CA LEU A 14 6.49 -19.68 -26.50
C LEU A 14 6.79 -21.06 -25.91
N ASP A 15 7.63 -21.82 -26.56
CA ASP A 15 8.10 -23.12 -26.12
C ASP A 15 9.59 -23.06 -25.74
N LEU A 16 9.85 -23.12 -24.44
CA LEU A 16 11.21 -23.07 -23.86
C LEU A 16 11.75 -24.45 -23.52
N VAL A 17 10.95 -25.51 -23.68
CA VAL A 17 11.27 -26.85 -23.19
C VAL A 17 11.56 -27.82 -24.35
N SER A 18 10.89 -27.65 -25.45
CA SER A 18 11.03 -28.58 -26.60
C SER A 18 12.37 -28.37 -27.32
N SER A 19 12.95 -29.47 -27.75
CA SER A 19 14.14 -29.45 -28.59
C SER A 19 13.84 -28.80 -29.95
N SER A 20 14.83 -28.25 -30.62
CA SER A 20 14.68 -27.63 -31.95
C SER A 20 14.04 -28.55 -32.98
N HIS A 21 14.23 -29.87 -32.86
CA HIS A 21 13.57 -30.88 -33.70
C HIS A 21 12.08 -31.05 -33.41
N ALA A 22 11.66 -30.90 -32.15
CA ALA A 22 10.24 -31.01 -31.76
C ALA A 22 9.46 -29.77 -32.23
N LEU A 23 10.09 -28.60 -32.28
CA LEU A 23 9.49 -27.34 -32.72
C LEU A 23 9.08 -27.36 -34.21
N PHE A 24 9.76 -28.15 -35.08
CA PHE A 24 9.31 -28.37 -36.44
C PHE A 24 7.92 -29.02 -36.55
N ARG A 25 7.48 -29.71 -35.51
CA ARG A 25 6.15 -30.38 -35.45
C ARG A 25 5.04 -29.50 -34.89
N THR A 26 5.40 -28.34 -34.33
CA THR A 26 4.42 -27.38 -33.78
C THR A 26 4.49 -26.08 -34.59
N PRO A 27 3.77 -26.00 -35.72
CA PRO A 27 3.81 -24.80 -36.55
C PRO A 27 3.44 -23.56 -35.77
N GLY A 28 4.23 -22.49 -35.90
CA GLY A 28 3.97 -21.23 -35.24
C GLY A 28 4.41 -21.15 -33.77
N ALA A 29 5.11 -22.14 -33.24
CA ALA A 29 5.79 -22.00 -31.95
C ALA A 29 7.11 -21.22 -32.07
N ALA A 30 7.44 -20.45 -31.05
CA ALA A 30 8.68 -19.67 -30.99
C ALA A 30 9.50 -20.05 -29.76
N THR A 31 10.83 -20.13 -29.91
CA THR A 31 11.78 -20.36 -28.80
C THR A 31 12.13 -19.10 -28.09
N LYS A 32 11.96 -17.93 -28.73
CA LYS A 32 12.25 -16.62 -28.16
C LYS A 32 11.27 -15.60 -28.73
N LEU A 33 10.58 -14.91 -27.86
CA LEU A 33 9.72 -13.76 -28.20
C LEU A 33 10.25 -12.56 -27.42
N GLN A 34 10.63 -11.51 -28.14
CA GLN A 34 11.10 -10.27 -27.54
C GLN A 34 10.28 -9.11 -28.11
N ASN A 35 9.76 -8.25 -27.23
CA ASN A 35 8.85 -7.14 -27.57
C ASN A 35 7.52 -7.59 -28.20
N PHE A 36 7.00 -8.74 -27.76
CA PHE A 36 5.68 -9.24 -28.15
C PHE A 36 4.85 -9.51 -26.89
N GLU A 37 3.55 -9.35 -27.02
CA GLU A 37 2.55 -9.72 -26.01
C GLU A 37 1.48 -10.62 -26.62
N SER A 38 0.77 -11.37 -25.79
CA SER A 38 -0.37 -12.17 -26.26
C SER A 38 -1.47 -11.24 -26.77
N SER A 39 -2.06 -11.59 -27.93
CA SER A 39 -3.20 -10.86 -28.49
C SER A 39 -4.52 -11.43 -27.99
N THR A 40 -5.49 -10.58 -27.71
CA THR A 40 -6.87 -10.99 -27.34
C THR A 40 -7.59 -11.71 -28.48
N THR A 41 -7.10 -11.55 -29.71
CA THR A 41 -7.64 -12.21 -30.90
C THR A 41 -6.88 -13.48 -31.28
N GLY A 42 -6.00 -13.95 -30.43
CA GLY A 42 -5.11 -15.10 -30.63
C GLY A 42 -3.76 -14.72 -31.22
N GLY A 43 -2.74 -15.55 -30.95
CA GLY A 43 -1.35 -15.30 -31.35
C GLY A 43 -0.65 -14.22 -30.50
N TYR A 44 0.35 -13.59 -31.12
CA TYR A 44 1.15 -12.56 -30.50
C TYR A 44 1.15 -11.29 -31.36
N ARG A 45 1.11 -10.14 -30.68
CA ARG A 45 1.31 -8.85 -31.33
C ARG A 45 2.58 -8.20 -30.82
N ARG A 46 3.22 -7.37 -31.63
CA ARG A 46 4.33 -6.55 -31.20
C ARG A 46 3.83 -5.57 -30.14
N ILE A 47 4.56 -5.47 -29.03
CA ILE A 47 4.30 -4.44 -28.04
C ILE A 47 4.44 -3.07 -28.72
N SER A 48 3.40 -2.24 -28.61
CA SER A 48 3.50 -0.83 -29.00
C SER A 48 4.63 -0.17 -28.25
N GLY A 49 5.37 0.72 -28.92
CA GLY A 49 6.45 1.44 -28.25
C GLY A 49 5.98 2.11 -26.95
N TYR A 50 6.81 2.13 -25.93
CA TYR A 50 6.53 2.84 -24.70
C TYR A 50 6.97 4.30 -24.78
N LYS A 51 6.27 5.16 -24.07
CA LYS A 51 6.64 6.55 -23.86
C LYS A 51 7.08 6.72 -22.41
N LYS A 52 8.18 7.43 -22.19
CA LYS A 52 8.61 7.78 -20.82
C LYS A 52 7.49 8.55 -20.11
N PHE A 53 7.19 8.20 -18.89
CA PHE A 53 6.38 9.02 -18.00
C PHE A 53 7.09 10.36 -17.79
N GLY A 54 6.45 11.48 -18.12
CA GLY A 54 7.08 12.81 -18.19
C GLY A 54 7.69 13.16 -19.56
N GLY A 55 7.70 12.25 -20.56
CA GLY A 55 8.20 12.50 -21.91
C GLY A 55 9.69 12.83 -21.96
N ALA A 56 10.07 13.83 -22.76
CA ALA A 56 11.46 14.29 -22.88
C ALA A 56 11.97 14.98 -21.59
N SER A 57 11.07 15.54 -20.78
CA SER A 57 11.38 16.22 -19.52
C SER A 57 11.29 15.30 -18.31
N ALA A 58 11.20 13.96 -18.52
CA ALA A 58 11.16 13.00 -17.44
C ALA A 58 12.42 13.10 -16.58
N VAL A 59 12.23 13.19 -15.27
CA VAL A 59 13.31 13.24 -14.28
C VAL A 59 13.18 12.04 -13.32
N VAL A 60 14.24 11.75 -12.60
CA VAL A 60 14.19 10.89 -11.41
C VAL A 60 13.84 11.73 -10.19
N PRO A 61 13.32 11.14 -9.10
CA PRO A 61 13.13 11.86 -7.84
C PRO A 61 14.43 12.55 -7.41
N SER A 62 14.35 13.83 -7.04
CA SER A 62 15.54 14.62 -6.71
C SER A 62 16.10 14.23 -5.36
N GLY A 63 17.42 14.09 -5.27
CA GLY A 63 18.17 13.82 -4.04
C GLY A 63 18.78 12.42 -3.95
N VAL A 64 18.30 11.44 -4.74
CA VAL A 64 18.68 10.02 -4.64
C VAL A 64 19.05 9.42 -6.00
N SER A 65 19.77 10.16 -6.84
CA SER A 65 20.11 9.75 -8.21
C SER A 65 20.92 8.44 -8.29
N THR A 66 21.47 7.95 -7.20
CA THR A 66 22.29 6.74 -7.11
C THR A 66 21.56 5.53 -6.54
N GLU A 67 20.35 5.69 -6.01
CA GLU A 67 19.61 4.61 -5.39
C GLU A 67 18.62 3.96 -6.36
N SER A 68 18.43 2.65 -6.18
CA SER A 68 17.53 1.85 -7.00
C SER A 68 16.06 2.21 -6.74
N ILE A 69 15.24 2.09 -7.78
CA ILE A 69 13.78 2.10 -7.63
C ILE A 69 13.35 0.71 -7.17
N GLU A 70 12.83 0.62 -5.95
CA GLU A 70 12.47 -0.62 -5.29
C GLU A 70 10.98 -0.98 -5.45
N GLY A 71 10.18 -0.02 -5.92
CA GLY A 71 8.78 -0.24 -6.19
C GLY A 71 8.12 0.91 -6.91
N LEU A 72 7.15 0.56 -7.76
CA LEU A 72 6.31 1.51 -8.51
C LEU A 72 4.85 1.09 -8.35
N PHE A 73 3.97 2.05 -8.12
CA PHE A 73 2.55 1.80 -8.00
C PHE A 73 1.72 2.92 -8.63
N PRO A 74 0.86 2.62 -9.63
CA PRO A 74 -0.09 3.60 -10.15
C PRO A 74 -1.14 3.90 -9.06
N TYR A 75 -1.30 5.18 -8.72
CA TYR A 75 -2.23 5.62 -7.70
C TYR A 75 -2.85 6.96 -8.08
N ALA A 76 -4.16 7.07 -7.91
CA ALA A 76 -4.91 8.24 -8.36
C ALA A 76 -4.59 8.56 -9.84
N ASN A 77 -4.18 9.77 -10.15
CA ASN A 77 -3.76 10.21 -11.49
C ASN A 77 -2.23 10.25 -11.65
N GLY A 78 -1.49 9.52 -10.82
CA GLY A 78 -0.04 9.56 -10.80
C GLY A 78 0.61 8.21 -10.49
N VAL A 79 1.82 8.29 -9.98
CA VAL A 79 2.63 7.13 -9.60
C VAL A 79 3.29 7.35 -8.25
N LEU A 80 3.22 6.36 -7.37
CA LEU A 80 4.04 6.24 -6.18
C LEU A 80 5.33 5.51 -6.54
N VAL A 81 6.44 5.99 -6.01
CA VAL A 81 7.78 5.45 -6.24
C VAL A 81 8.46 5.26 -4.90
N CYS A 82 8.91 4.04 -4.59
CA CYS A 82 9.87 3.82 -3.53
C CYS A 82 11.28 3.84 -4.13
N GLN A 83 12.15 4.69 -3.61
CA GLN A 83 13.53 4.79 -4.02
C GLN A 83 14.41 5.01 -2.80
N GLY A 84 15.31 4.07 -2.54
CA GLY A 84 16.11 4.08 -1.32
C GLY A 84 15.24 4.04 -0.07
N ASP A 85 15.45 4.97 0.83
CA ASP A 85 14.67 5.13 2.08
C ASP A 85 13.46 6.05 1.93
N ASP A 86 13.21 6.61 0.75
CA ASP A 86 12.17 7.59 0.48
C ASP A 86 11.01 7.06 -0.37
N ILE A 87 9.86 7.70 -0.20
CA ILE A 87 8.66 7.46 -1.01
C ILE A 87 8.25 8.77 -1.67
N TYR A 88 8.05 8.72 -2.97
CA TYR A 88 7.71 9.86 -3.80
C TYR A 88 6.39 9.65 -4.51
N PHE A 89 5.70 10.75 -4.82
CA PHE A 89 4.52 10.78 -5.68
C PHE A 89 4.71 11.77 -6.81
N SER A 90 4.26 11.40 -8.01
CA SER A 90 4.25 12.28 -9.17
C SER A 90 3.03 12.04 -10.05
N THR A 91 2.42 13.10 -10.55
CA THR A 91 1.36 13.05 -11.55
C THR A 91 1.88 13.26 -12.98
N THR A 92 3.10 13.75 -13.13
CA THR A 92 3.63 14.20 -14.43
C THR A 92 4.89 13.47 -14.86
N GLY A 93 5.65 12.89 -13.92
CA GLY A 93 6.99 12.33 -14.18
C GLY A 93 8.09 13.38 -14.43
N THR A 94 7.75 14.67 -14.31
CA THR A 94 8.71 15.80 -14.46
C THR A 94 9.06 16.44 -13.12
N SER A 95 8.32 16.12 -12.09
CA SER A 95 8.58 16.50 -10.70
C SER A 95 8.03 15.44 -9.75
N TYR A 96 8.69 15.25 -8.62
CA TYR A 96 8.32 14.29 -7.59
C TYR A 96 8.21 14.98 -6.24
N THR A 97 7.15 14.68 -5.51
CA THR A 97 6.94 15.14 -4.15
C THR A 97 7.26 13.99 -3.20
N GLN A 98 8.20 14.21 -2.29
CA GLN A 98 8.48 13.26 -1.21
C GLN A 98 7.27 13.22 -0.26
N VAL A 99 6.74 12.02 0.00
CA VAL A 99 5.49 11.85 0.75
C VAL A 99 5.65 11.11 2.10
N ASN A 100 6.79 10.48 2.38
CA ASN A 100 7.08 9.89 3.70
C ASN A 100 7.44 10.99 4.73
N LYS A 101 6.47 11.86 4.98
CA LYS A 101 6.65 13.03 5.85
C LYS A 101 5.60 13.08 6.95
N ASP A 102 5.92 13.74 8.05
CA ASP A 102 4.94 14.03 9.11
C ASP A 102 3.89 14.98 8.56
N THR A 103 2.69 14.46 8.32
CA THR A 103 1.55 15.19 7.75
C THR A 103 0.63 15.78 8.82
N TYR A 104 0.98 15.68 10.09
CA TYR A 104 0.16 16.13 11.19
C TYR A 104 0.32 17.62 11.49
N LYS A 105 -0.79 18.36 11.49
CA LYS A 105 -0.89 19.79 11.85
C LYS A 105 -1.66 19.98 13.15
N THR A 106 -1.12 20.80 14.05
CA THR A 106 -1.77 21.17 15.31
C THR A 106 -3.09 21.89 15.04
N LYS A 107 -4.11 21.54 15.80
CA LYS A 107 -5.45 22.09 15.81
C LYS A 107 -5.69 22.95 17.05
N THR A 108 -6.82 23.66 17.05
CA THR A 108 -7.18 24.62 18.10
C THR A 108 -7.40 23.93 19.45
N GLY A 109 -6.90 24.57 20.52
CA GLY A 109 -7.11 24.12 21.88
C GLY A 109 -6.21 22.96 22.33
N THR A 110 -6.54 22.40 23.48
CA THR A 110 -5.85 21.24 24.06
C THR A 110 -6.85 20.16 24.45
N VAL A 111 -6.34 18.93 24.60
CA VAL A 111 -7.18 17.76 24.85
C VAL A 111 -6.67 16.94 26.03
N SER A 112 -7.58 16.23 26.66
CA SER A 112 -7.32 15.25 27.70
C SER A 112 -8.02 13.94 27.36
N VAL A 113 -7.33 12.83 27.63
CA VAL A 113 -7.88 11.47 27.49
C VAL A 113 -7.49 10.65 28.72
N THR A 114 -8.32 9.70 29.11
CA THR A 114 -8.07 8.76 30.20
C THR A 114 -7.68 7.39 29.63
N ALA A 115 -6.68 6.74 30.22
CA ALA A 115 -6.31 5.37 29.86
C ALA A 115 -7.52 4.43 29.93
N GLY A 116 -7.69 3.59 28.91
CA GLY A 116 -8.83 2.68 28.79
C GLY A 116 -10.14 3.30 28.31
N SER A 117 -10.16 4.62 28.01
CA SER A 117 -11.32 5.33 27.45
C SER A 117 -11.08 5.79 26.02
N PRO A 118 -12.09 5.74 25.13
CA PRO A 118 -12.00 6.31 23.80
C PRO A 118 -12.45 7.78 23.76
N THR A 119 -12.91 8.35 24.88
CA THR A 119 -13.45 9.71 24.93
C THR A 119 -12.34 10.74 25.08
N VAL A 120 -12.32 11.72 24.21
CA VAL A 120 -11.45 12.90 24.26
C VAL A 120 -12.25 14.09 24.75
N THR A 121 -11.73 14.77 25.76
CA THR A 121 -12.29 16.03 26.25
C THR A 121 -11.38 17.17 25.85
N GLY A 122 -11.95 18.19 25.21
CA GLY A 122 -11.26 19.39 24.72
C GLY A 122 -11.42 20.60 25.63
N SER A 123 -10.44 21.46 25.62
CA SER A 123 -10.48 22.80 26.22
C SER A 123 -10.08 23.83 25.17
N GLY A 124 -11.00 24.75 24.86
CA GLY A 124 -10.82 25.74 23.81
C GLY A 124 -10.74 25.12 22.39
N THR A 125 -11.27 23.92 22.20
CA THR A 125 -11.28 23.20 20.94
C THR A 125 -12.49 23.55 20.08
N ALA A 126 -12.42 23.24 18.78
CA ALA A 126 -13.48 23.46 17.78
C ALA A 126 -13.72 22.18 16.97
N PHE A 127 -14.01 21.07 17.66
CA PHE A 127 -14.05 19.75 17.03
C PHE A 127 -15.05 19.64 15.89
N THR A 128 -16.24 20.24 16.01
CA THR A 128 -17.28 20.15 15.00
C THR A 128 -16.91 20.82 13.67
N THR A 129 -15.98 21.78 13.68
CA THR A 129 -15.54 22.51 12.48
C THR A 129 -14.18 22.02 11.97
N GLU A 130 -13.34 21.49 12.82
CA GLU A 130 -11.97 21.09 12.47
C GLU A 130 -11.83 19.61 12.10
N PHE A 131 -12.72 18.75 12.59
CA PHE A 131 -12.64 17.31 12.40
C PHE A 131 -13.92 16.74 11.79
N ALA A 132 -13.76 15.54 11.21
CA ALA A 132 -14.84 14.71 10.71
C ALA A 132 -14.61 13.25 11.17
N ALA A 133 -15.63 12.40 11.08
CA ALA A 133 -15.48 10.97 11.29
C ALA A 133 -14.44 10.39 10.31
N ASN A 134 -13.65 9.45 10.75
CA ASN A 134 -12.52 8.82 10.06
C ASN A 134 -11.28 9.71 9.85
N ASP A 135 -11.28 10.96 10.33
CA ASP A 135 -10.06 11.76 10.32
C ASP A 135 -8.93 11.08 11.12
N ARG A 136 -7.73 11.17 10.58
CA ARG A 136 -6.49 10.75 11.23
C ARG A 136 -6.05 11.84 12.18
N ILE A 137 -5.96 11.53 13.46
CA ILE A 137 -5.52 12.47 14.48
C ILE A 137 -4.38 11.89 15.32
N GLN A 138 -3.60 12.76 15.92
CA GLN A 138 -2.52 12.39 16.82
C GLN A 138 -2.67 13.16 18.15
N ILE A 139 -2.60 12.42 19.25
CA ILE A 139 -2.58 12.95 20.62
C ILE A 139 -1.38 12.33 21.32
N ASN A 140 -0.48 13.14 21.85
CA ASN A 140 0.74 12.68 22.55
C ASN A 140 1.51 11.59 21.76
N ASN A 141 1.73 11.82 20.45
CA ASN A 141 2.41 10.92 19.52
C ASN A 141 1.73 9.55 19.32
N VAL A 142 0.48 9.39 19.74
CA VAL A 142 -0.34 8.21 19.42
C VAL A 142 -1.32 8.57 18.32
N ASN A 143 -1.36 7.77 17.27
CA ASN A 143 -2.26 7.97 16.14
C ASN A 143 -3.60 7.27 16.38
N TYR A 144 -4.68 7.97 16.07
CA TYR A 144 -6.07 7.53 16.22
C TYR A 144 -6.89 7.87 14.98
N ARG A 145 -8.08 7.28 14.88
CA ARG A 145 -9.16 7.74 13.99
C ARG A 145 -10.28 8.33 14.84
N VAL A 146 -10.88 9.40 14.33
CA VAL A 146 -12.10 9.95 14.93
C VAL A 146 -13.27 9.01 14.60
N LEU A 147 -13.89 8.43 15.61
CA LEU A 147 -15.09 7.60 15.43
C LEU A 147 -16.34 8.49 15.28
N SER A 148 -16.50 9.46 16.17
CA SER A 148 -17.61 10.41 16.16
C SER A 148 -17.26 11.69 16.89
N ILE A 149 -18.02 12.77 16.60
CA ILE A 149 -17.89 14.08 17.24
C ILE A 149 -19.23 14.39 17.88
N THR A 150 -19.21 14.64 19.19
CA THR A 150 -20.42 14.96 19.96
C THR A 150 -20.63 16.46 20.09
N SER A 151 -19.54 17.22 20.27
CA SER A 151 -19.56 18.69 20.43
C SER A 151 -18.18 19.27 20.08
N ASP A 152 -18.03 20.59 20.18
CA ASP A 152 -16.72 21.25 20.03
C ASP A 152 -15.68 20.82 21.08
N THR A 153 -16.11 20.21 22.14
CA THR A 153 -15.22 19.79 23.25
C THR A 153 -15.25 18.29 23.54
N VAL A 154 -16.03 17.50 22.79
CA VAL A 154 -16.10 16.03 23.00
C VAL A 154 -16.08 15.32 21.65
N LEU A 155 -15.12 14.41 21.48
CA LEU A 155 -15.10 13.44 20.41
C LEU A 155 -14.75 12.04 20.92
N THR A 156 -15.04 11.03 20.12
CA THR A 156 -14.77 9.63 20.44
C THR A 156 -13.73 9.07 19.44
N LEU A 157 -12.74 8.37 19.97
CA LEU A 157 -11.71 7.67 19.20
C LEU A 157 -12.19 6.29 18.75
N ASP A 158 -11.55 5.75 17.76
CA ASP A 158 -11.78 4.40 17.25
C ASP A 158 -11.27 3.29 18.19
N PHE A 159 -10.46 3.64 19.18
CA PHE A 159 -9.98 2.73 20.25
C PHE A 159 -9.65 3.48 21.55
N ASN A 160 -9.50 2.72 22.62
CA ASN A 160 -9.21 3.25 23.95
C ASN A 160 -7.79 3.82 24.02
N ALA A 161 -7.61 4.95 24.66
CA ALA A 161 -6.30 5.53 24.89
C ALA A 161 -5.41 4.60 25.74
N PRO A 162 -4.15 4.37 25.36
CA PRO A 162 -3.24 3.50 26.10
C PRO A 162 -2.73 4.14 27.40
N ALA A 163 -2.78 5.45 27.50
CA ALA A 163 -2.32 6.22 28.66
C ALA A 163 -3.21 7.43 28.91
N THR A 164 -3.27 7.85 30.18
CA THR A 164 -3.91 9.11 30.56
C THR A 164 -2.99 10.27 30.22
N VAL A 165 -3.50 11.25 29.47
CA VAL A 165 -2.80 12.50 29.17
C VAL A 165 -3.73 13.69 29.34
N SER A 166 -3.18 14.85 29.70
CA SER A 166 -3.94 16.07 29.95
C SER A 166 -3.25 17.28 29.30
N GLY A 167 -4.06 18.19 28.77
CA GLY A 167 -3.57 19.46 28.18
C GLY A 167 -2.68 19.29 26.97
N GLN A 168 -2.81 18.20 26.24
CA GLN A 168 -2.01 17.92 25.05
C GLN A 168 -2.57 18.59 23.81
N ALA A 169 -1.69 19.00 22.89
CA ALA A 169 -2.10 19.42 21.56
C ALA A 169 -2.73 18.24 20.80
N VAL A 170 -3.84 18.48 20.11
CA VAL A 170 -4.39 17.56 19.12
C VAL A 170 -3.93 17.98 17.74
N LYS A 171 -3.49 17.00 16.95
CA LYS A 171 -3.08 17.24 15.56
C LYS A 171 -3.96 16.44 14.61
N LYS A 172 -4.19 16.97 13.42
CA LYS A 172 -4.89 16.30 12.30
C LYS A 172 -3.94 16.07 11.15
N SER A 173 -3.94 14.87 10.59
CA SER A 173 -3.20 14.56 9.38
C SER A 173 -3.82 15.25 8.18
N GLY A 174 -2.99 15.72 7.28
CA GLY A 174 -3.35 16.32 5.99
C GLY A 174 -2.55 17.56 5.69
N MET A 175 -1.71 17.49 4.65
CA MET A 175 -0.88 18.61 4.19
C MET A 175 -1.04 18.85 2.70
N SER A 176 -0.99 20.11 2.27
CA SER A 176 -0.84 20.47 0.86
C SER A 176 0.57 20.15 0.37
N SER A 177 0.78 20.08 -0.95
CA SER A 177 2.14 19.92 -1.53
C SER A 177 3.12 20.97 -1.04
N ALA A 178 2.65 22.22 -0.86
CA ALA A 178 3.49 23.32 -0.38
C ALA A 178 3.96 23.09 1.06
N ASP A 179 3.05 22.66 1.95
CA ASP A 179 3.38 22.36 3.34
C ASP A 179 4.30 21.15 3.46
N LEU A 180 4.13 20.11 2.62
CA LEU A 180 4.99 18.93 2.61
C LEU A 180 6.45 19.29 2.33
N SER A 181 6.74 20.32 1.55
CA SER A 181 8.12 20.71 1.23
C SER A 181 8.93 21.02 2.48
N SER A 182 8.32 21.58 3.52
CA SER A 182 8.94 21.95 4.81
C SER A 182 8.67 20.95 5.95
N ALA A 183 7.85 19.91 5.71
CA ALA A 183 7.51 18.92 6.73
C ALA A 183 8.71 18.00 7.05
N THR A 184 8.77 17.52 8.28
CA THR A 184 9.81 16.59 8.74
C THR A 184 9.67 15.24 8.02
N VAL A 185 10.79 14.71 7.53
CA VAL A 185 10.84 13.38 6.92
C VAL A 185 10.66 12.32 8.01
N ILE A 186 9.77 11.36 7.78
CA ILE A 186 9.69 10.15 8.59
C ILE A 186 10.78 9.21 8.10
N ALA A 187 11.81 9.02 8.90
CA ALA A 187 12.95 8.19 8.56
C ALA A 187 12.53 6.73 8.33
N ARG A 188 13.05 6.14 7.29
CA ARG A 188 12.86 4.72 6.95
C ARG A 188 14.22 4.08 6.72
N THR A 189 14.31 2.78 6.95
CA THR A 189 15.49 2.01 6.58
C THR A 189 15.44 1.74 5.08
N ASN A 190 16.57 1.84 4.39
CA ASN A 190 16.67 1.50 2.98
C ASN A 190 16.17 0.06 2.74
N GLN A 191 15.31 -0.08 1.75
CA GLN A 191 14.60 -1.32 1.42
C GLN A 191 15.04 -1.86 0.07
N THR A 192 14.93 -3.17 -0.10
CA THR A 192 15.28 -3.86 -1.34
C THR A 192 14.07 -4.27 -2.16
N ASN A 193 12.85 -4.08 -1.62
CA ASN A 193 11.61 -4.42 -2.31
C ASN A 193 10.43 -3.75 -1.62
N CYS A 194 9.72 -2.91 -2.34
CA CYS A 194 8.53 -2.21 -1.85
C CYS A 194 7.27 -2.82 -2.47
N GLN A 195 6.33 -3.22 -1.65
CA GLN A 195 5.02 -3.69 -2.10
C GLN A 195 3.93 -2.70 -1.72
N PHE A 196 3.02 -2.49 -2.64
CA PHE A 196 1.89 -1.58 -2.49
C PHE A 196 0.59 -2.34 -2.60
N VAL A 197 -0.36 -2.01 -1.75
CA VAL A 197 -1.71 -2.55 -1.78
C VAL A 197 -2.70 -1.41 -1.60
N ASN A 198 -3.60 -1.23 -2.55
CA ASN A 198 -4.66 -0.24 -2.45
C ASN A 198 -5.89 -0.85 -1.76
N TYR A 199 -6.34 -0.23 -0.70
CA TYR A 199 -7.62 -0.52 -0.05
C TYR A 199 -8.61 0.54 -0.50
N GLU A 200 -9.46 0.18 -1.44
CA GLU A 200 -10.47 1.09 -1.99
C GLU A 200 -11.56 1.34 -0.96
N SER A 201 -11.84 2.62 -0.70
CA SER A 201 -12.97 3.09 0.06
C SER A 201 -13.86 3.95 -0.83
N GLU A 202 -15.16 3.95 -0.59
CA GLU A 202 -16.12 4.73 -1.37
C GLU A 202 -15.74 6.22 -1.41
N GLY A 203 -15.75 6.81 -2.60
CA GLY A 203 -15.59 8.25 -2.84
C GLY A 203 -14.16 8.80 -2.79
N ASN A 204 -13.12 7.97 -2.63
CA ASN A 204 -11.70 8.36 -2.62
C ASN A 204 -10.86 7.44 -3.50
N PHE A 205 -9.61 7.86 -3.79
CA PHE A 205 -8.64 7.02 -4.49
C PHE A 205 -8.20 5.77 -3.71
N GLY A 206 -8.79 5.54 -2.52
CA GLY A 206 -8.39 4.51 -1.58
C GLY A 206 -7.18 4.89 -0.75
N THR A 207 -6.82 4.00 0.15
CA THR A 207 -5.63 4.11 1.00
C THR A 207 -4.62 3.07 0.56
N VAL A 208 -3.39 3.50 0.30
CA VAL A 208 -2.30 2.60 -0.08
C VAL A 208 -1.53 2.18 1.16
N TYR A 209 -1.41 0.88 1.38
CA TYR A 209 -0.55 0.28 2.38
C TYR A 209 0.75 -0.16 1.73
N ILE A 210 1.88 0.14 2.37
CA ILE A 210 3.22 -0.08 1.85
C ILE A 210 3.98 -0.98 2.81
N THR A 211 4.50 -2.10 2.32
CA THR A 211 5.32 -3.05 3.07
C THR A 211 6.62 -3.32 2.32
N ASP A 212 7.72 -3.53 3.04
CA ASP A 212 9.06 -3.69 2.45
C ASP A 212 9.96 -4.69 3.19
N GLY A 213 9.51 -5.21 4.31
CA GLY A 213 10.27 -6.15 5.14
C GLY A 213 11.33 -5.50 6.05
N ALA A 214 11.55 -4.20 5.94
CA ALA A 214 12.53 -3.47 6.75
C ALA A 214 11.89 -2.45 7.69
N ASN A 215 10.72 -1.93 7.30
CA ASN A 215 10.03 -0.88 8.03
C ASN A 215 8.63 -1.32 8.45
N LYS A 216 8.05 -0.57 9.41
CA LYS A 216 6.63 -0.70 9.76
C LYS A 216 5.76 -0.44 8.53
N ILE A 217 4.57 -1.01 8.52
CA ILE A 217 3.58 -0.75 7.47
C ILE A 217 3.33 0.74 7.39
N ALA A 218 3.52 1.32 6.22
CA ALA A 218 3.15 2.71 5.98
C ALA A 218 1.77 2.79 5.32
N GLU A 219 1.04 3.84 5.64
CA GLU A 219 -0.24 4.19 5.06
C GLU A 219 -0.13 5.53 4.35
N PHE A 220 -0.58 5.56 3.10
CA PHE A 220 -0.59 6.77 2.28
C PHE A 220 -1.96 6.99 1.65
N GLN A 221 -2.44 8.22 1.66
CA GLN A 221 -3.68 8.60 1.00
C GLN A 221 -3.60 10.03 0.46
N ILE A 222 -4.23 10.25 -0.68
CA ILE A 222 -4.54 11.60 -1.18
C ILE A 222 -6.05 11.80 -1.08
N THR A 223 -6.45 12.89 -0.44
CA THR A 223 -7.81 13.39 -0.46
C THR A 223 -7.87 14.73 -1.21
N THR A 224 -9.04 15.13 -1.65
CA THR A 224 -9.23 16.43 -2.33
C THR A 224 -10.07 17.33 -1.45
N VAL A 225 -9.54 18.51 -1.12
CA VAL A 225 -10.24 19.54 -0.37
C VAL A 225 -10.24 20.81 -1.21
N SER A 226 -11.43 21.32 -1.54
CA SER A 226 -11.59 22.52 -2.40
C SER A 226 -10.80 22.44 -3.71
N GLY A 227 -10.77 21.28 -4.35
CA GLY A 227 -10.06 21.04 -5.61
C GLY A 227 -8.53 20.85 -5.50
N SER A 228 -7.97 20.91 -4.30
CA SER A 228 -6.54 20.73 -4.05
C SER A 228 -6.25 19.41 -3.38
N ASN A 229 -5.14 18.76 -3.77
CA ASN A 229 -4.68 17.55 -3.14
C ASN A 229 -4.18 17.79 -1.73
N VAL A 230 -4.63 16.94 -0.81
CA VAL A 230 -4.19 16.89 0.58
C VAL A 230 -3.57 15.51 0.81
N PHE A 231 -2.32 15.50 1.25
CA PHE A 231 -1.52 14.32 1.45
C PHE A 231 -1.57 13.86 2.90
N HIS A 232 -1.79 12.57 3.09
CA HIS A 232 -1.78 11.89 4.38
C HIS A 232 -0.72 10.80 4.33
N PHE A 233 0.16 10.77 5.30
CA PHE A 233 1.14 9.71 5.48
C PHE A 233 1.31 9.40 6.96
N GLU A 234 1.32 8.13 7.30
CA GLU A 234 1.63 7.67 8.64
C GLU A 234 2.22 6.26 8.61
N THR A 235 2.92 5.90 9.69
CA THR A 235 3.29 4.51 9.97
C THR A 235 2.30 3.93 10.96
N LEU A 236 1.90 2.68 10.74
CA LEU A 236 0.99 2.00 11.65
C LEU A 236 1.78 1.59 12.91
N GLU A 237 1.42 2.19 14.05
CA GLU A 237 2.14 2.01 15.31
C GLU A 237 1.52 0.94 16.23
N ARG A 238 0.25 0.60 16.01
CA ARG A 238 -0.50 -0.27 16.90
C ARG A 238 -0.34 -1.73 16.55
N SER A 239 0.31 -2.48 17.45
CA SER A 239 0.38 -3.98 17.47
C SER A 239 0.35 -4.60 16.08
N THR A 240 1.03 -3.93 15.18
CA THR A 240 1.10 -4.36 13.79
C THR A 240 2.16 -5.42 13.64
N PRO A 241 2.00 -6.29 12.66
CA PRO A 241 3.04 -7.21 12.26
C PRO A 241 4.37 -6.50 12.03
N ILE A 242 5.45 -7.05 12.54
CA ILE A 242 6.77 -6.41 12.51
C ILE A 242 7.36 -6.53 11.12
N ASN A 243 7.48 -5.40 10.43
CA ASN A 243 8.15 -5.25 9.14
C ASN A 243 7.79 -6.35 8.12
N PRO A 244 6.51 -6.48 7.73
CA PRO A 244 6.11 -7.52 6.80
C PRO A 244 6.62 -7.24 5.39
N LYS A 245 6.96 -8.31 4.66
CA LYS A 245 7.46 -8.25 3.28
C LYS A 245 6.35 -8.28 2.23
N ARG A 246 5.20 -8.85 2.58
CA ARG A 246 4.11 -9.12 1.64
C ARG A 246 2.81 -8.55 2.17
N ALA A 247 2.01 -8.01 1.27
CA ALA A 247 0.69 -7.51 1.58
C ALA A 247 -0.31 -7.82 0.46
N THR A 248 -1.57 -8.01 0.83
CA THR A 248 -2.70 -8.10 -0.10
C THR A 248 -3.99 -7.74 0.62
N ILE A 249 -5.07 -7.46 -0.14
CA ILE A 249 -6.42 -7.35 0.42
C ILE A 249 -7.16 -8.65 0.19
N PHE A 250 -7.72 -9.20 1.27
CA PHE A 250 -8.56 -10.39 1.21
C PHE A 250 -9.67 -10.32 2.26
N SER A 251 -10.91 -10.60 1.87
CA SER A 251 -12.09 -10.52 2.74
C SER A 251 -12.20 -9.17 3.48
N GLU A 252 -12.03 -8.06 2.76
CA GLU A 252 -12.09 -6.68 3.29
C GLU A 252 -11.10 -6.41 4.44
N ARG A 253 -9.97 -7.11 4.44
CA ARG A 253 -8.89 -7.01 5.42
C ARG A 253 -7.55 -6.76 4.73
N LEU A 254 -6.68 -6.04 5.38
CA LEU A 254 -5.27 -6.05 5.02
C LEU A 254 -4.65 -7.34 5.58
N VAL A 255 -4.11 -8.14 4.68
CA VAL A 255 -3.40 -9.39 5.01
C VAL A 255 -1.94 -9.20 4.68
N VAL A 256 -1.07 -9.50 5.64
CA VAL A 256 0.38 -9.35 5.51
C VAL A 256 1.10 -10.62 5.93
N ALA A 257 2.29 -10.83 5.38
CA ALA A 257 3.10 -12.01 5.64
C ALA A 257 4.60 -11.75 5.52
N GLY A 258 5.40 -12.71 5.98
CA GLY A 258 6.86 -12.64 5.95
C GLY A 258 7.37 -11.54 6.88
N GLN A 259 6.89 -11.54 8.11
CA GLN A 259 7.32 -10.63 9.17
C GLN A 259 8.77 -10.91 9.54
N SER A 260 9.47 -9.89 10.04
CA SER A 260 10.87 -10.05 10.42
C SER A 260 11.09 -10.92 11.66
N ASP A 261 10.08 -11.03 12.52
CA ASP A 261 10.06 -11.88 13.74
C ASP A 261 9.36 -13.22 13.54
N SER A 262 8.59 -13.39 12.47
CA SER A 262 7.86 -14.62 12.14
C SER A 262 7.59 -14.72 10.65
N ASP A 263 8.50 -15.31 9.91
CA ASP A 263 8.43 -15.44 8.46
C ASP A 263 7.46 -16.52 7.95
N SER A 264 6.94 -17.38 8.85
CA SER A 264 5.91 -18.38 8.58
C SER A 264 4.49 -17.90 8.87
N THR A 265 4.31 -16.71 9.43
CA THR A 265 3.01 -16.22 9.89
C THR A 265 2.37 -15.29 8.88
N VAL A 266 1.08 -15.52 8.61
CA VAL A 266 0.15 -14.58 7.99
C VAL A 266 -0.60 -13.85 9.10
N ALA A 267 -0.58 -12.52 9.08
CA ALA A 267 -1.40 -11.69 9.95
C ALA A 267 -2.46 -10.95 9.13
N TYR A 268 -3.64 -10.78 9.71
CA TYR A 268 -4.74 -10.07 9.06
C TYR A 268 -5.42 -9.08 10.00
N SER A 269 -5.80 -7.93 9.43
CA SER A 269 -6.44 -6.85 10.17
C SER A 269 -7.89 -7.16 10.51
N THR A 270 -8.46 -6.33 11.37
CA THR A 270 -9.91 -6.26 11.58
C THR A 270 -10.62 -5.96 10.25
N ARG A 271 -11.77 -6.60 10.03
CA ARG A 271 -12.59 -6.39 8.83
C ARG A 271 -12.97 -4.91 8.70
N LEU A 272 -12.86 -4.35 7.50
CA LEU A 272 -13.10 -2.94 7.15
C LEU A 272 -12.20 -1.94 7.89
N LYS A 273 -11.21 -2.42 8.68
CA LYS A 273 -10.22 -1.58 9.37
C LYS A 273 -8.81 -2.08 9.06
N PRO A 274 -8.28 -1.82 7.87
CA PRO A 274 -6.99 -2.36 7.42
C PRO A 274 -5.80 -1.90 8.27
N TYR A 275 -5.96 -0.85 9.05
CA TYR A 275 -4.97 -0.31 9.98
C TYR A 275 -5.02 -0.94 11.39
N ASP A 276 -6.00 -1.81 11.69
CA ASP A 276 -6.22 -2.36 13.03
C ASP A 276 -5.98 -3.88 13.06
N PHE A 277 -4.87 -4.29 13.65
CA PHE A 277 -4.50 -5.69 13.86
C PHE A 277 -4.79 -6.20 15.29
N THR A 278 -5.55 -5.43 16.09
CA THR A 278 -5.85 -5.75 17.51
C THR A 278 -7.32 -6.03 17.78
N GLY A 279 -8.20 -5.67 16.84
CA GLY A 279 -9.64 -5.87 17.00
C GLY A 279 -10.03 -7.35 17.06
N ALA A 280 -11.22 -7.64 17.60
CA ALA A 280 -11.70 -9.00 17.86
C ALA A 280 -11.75 -9.90 16.60
N SER A 281 -11.78 -9.32 15.42
CA SER A 281 -11.78 -10.06 14.14
C SER A 281 -10.44 -10.05 13.42
N ALA A 282 -9.41 -9.46 14.00
CA ALA A 282 -8.02 -9.57 13.54
C ALA A 282 -7.41 -10.88 14.07
N GLY A 283 -6.33 -11.34 13.44
CA GLY A 283 -5.66 -12.55 13.92
C GLY A 283 -4.41 -12.92 13.10
N THR A 284 -3.86 -14.06 13.44
CA THR A 284 -2.68 -14.64 12.79
C THR A 284 -2.89 -16.11 12.49
N ILE A 285 -2.22 -16.60 11.45
CA ILE A 285 -2.19 -18.00 11.04
C ILE A 285 -0.73 -18.37 10.80
N ASP A 286 -0.24 -19.38 11.50
CA ASP A 286 1.09 -19.92 11.25
C ASP A 286 1.00 -21.08 10.23
N THR A 287 1.78 -21.00 9.18
CA THR A 287 1.87 -22.05 8.15
C THR A 287 2.92 -23.12 8.48
N GLY A 288 3.80 -22.86 9.44
CA GLY A 288 4.94 -23.74 9.76
C GLY A 288 6.03 -23.78 8.70
N ASP A 289 5.94 -22.97 7.63
CA ASP A 289 6.94 -22.91 6.55
C ASP A 289 7.12 -21.44 6.12
N VAL A 290 8.33 -21.10 5.68
CA VAL A 290 8.69 -19.72 5.31
C VAL A 290 7.85 -19.22 4.14
N ILE A 291 7.11 -18.12 4.34
CA ILE A 291 6.24 -17.55 3.33
C ILE A 291 7.06 -16.70 2.35
N VAL A 292 7.00 -17.05 1.08
CA VAL A 292 7.69 -16.33 -0.01
C VAL A 292 6.73 -15.46 -0.83
N GLY A 293 5.43 -15.70 -0.76
CA GLY A 293 4.43 -14.91 -1.47
C GLY A 293 3.02 -15.18 -1.00
N ILE A 294 2.15 -14.18 -1.15
CA ILE A 294 0.70 -14.31 -0.96
C ILE A 294 -0.01 -13.68 -2.15
N LYS A 295 -1.08 -14.31 -2.62
CA LYS A 295 -1.87 -13.78 -3.73
C LYS A 295 -3.33 -14.22 -3.63
N VAL A 296 -4.24 -13.30 -3.83
CA VAL A 296 -5.65 -13.64 -3.97
C VAL A 296 -5.89 -14.23 -5.36
N PHE A 297 -6.51 -15.40 -5.40
CA PHE A 297 -6.95 -16.05 -6.60
C PHE A 297 -8.41 -16.49 -6.44
N ARG A 298 -9.31 -15.92 -7.25
CA ARG A 298 -10.76 -16.08 -7.08
C ARG A 298 -11.19 -15.67 -5.66
N ASN A 299 -11.78 -16.58 -4.92
CA ASN A 299 -12.29 -16.35 -3.56
C ASN A 299 -11.37 -16.93 -2.47
N SER A 300 -10.10 -17.20 -2.80
CA SER A 300 -9.13 -17.78 -1.88
C SER A 300 -7.86 -16.96 -1.84
N LEU A 301 -7.21 -16.96 -0.70
CA LEU A 301 -5.84 -16.49 -0.56
C LEU A 301 -4.89 -17.67 -0.71
N VAL A 302 -4.05 -17.64 -1.74
CA VAL A 302 -2.99 -18.64 -1.94
C VAL A 302 -1.72 -18.13 -1.28
N ILE A 303 -1.15 -18.96 -0.42
CA ILE A 303 0.06 -18.69 0.35
C ILE A 303 1.15 -19.61 -0.21
N PHE A 304 2.17 -18.99 -0.81
CA PHE A 304 3.34 -19.69 -1.34
C PHE A 304 4.41 -19.71 -0.27
N CYS A 305 4.77 -20.89 0.17
CA CYS A 305 5.86 -21.10 1.10
C CYS A 305 7.07 -21.70 0.39
N LYS A 306 8.20 -21.79 1.10
CA LYS A 306 9.44 -22.31 0.53
C LYS A 306 9.32 -23.77 0.07
N ASN A 307 8.58 -24.60 0.81
CA ASN A 307 8.44 -26.04 0.56
C ASN A 307 6.98 -26.48 0.38
N SER A 308 6.00 -25.57 0.53
CA SER A 308 4.59 -25.90 0.51
C SER A 308 3.75 -24.75 -0.09
N ILE A 309 2.51 -25.08 -0.45
CA ILE A 309 1.51 -24.10 -0.90
C ILE A 309 0.25 -24.36 -0.10
N PHE A 310 -0.33 -23.29 0.44
CA PHE A 310 -1.58 -23.36 1.19
C PHE A 310 -2.67 -22.50 0.54
N GLU A 311 -3.91 -22.93 0.71
CA GLU A 311 -5.10 -22.19 0.34
C GLU A 311 -5.90 -21.82 1.58
N LEU A 312 -6.20 -20.54 1.73
CA LEU A 312 -7.04 -20.01 2.79
C LEU A 312 -8.32 -19.45 2.19
N THR A 313 -9.47 -20.03 2.55
CA THR A 313 -10.74 -19.72 1.92
C THR A 313 -11.64 -18.79 2.75
N ASN A 314 -11.40 -18.66 4.04
CA ASN A 314 -12.22 -17.85 4.93
C ASN A 314 -11.42 -17.27 6.10
N LEU A 315 -11.73 -16.01 6.46
CA LEU A 315 -11.19 -15.31 7.63
C LEU A 315 -12.29 -14.91 8.64
N ASP A 316 -13.57 -15.12 8.32
CA ASP A 316 -14.71 -14.71 9.16
C ASP A 316 -15.19 -15.82 10.11
N SER A 317 -14.72 -17.03 9.93
CA SER A 317 -14.86 -18.17 10.83
C SER A 317 -13.49 -18.74 11.16
N THR A 318 -13.42 -19.87 11.87
CA THR A 318 -12.13 -20.54 12.11
C THR A 318 -11.41 -20.72 10.76
N PRO A 319 -10.24 -20.08 10.55
CA PRO A 319 -9.55 -20.16 9.27
C PRO A 319 -9.21 -21.61 8.92
N ILE A 320 -9.55 -22.01 7.71
CA ILE A 320 -9.21 -23.35 7.19
C ILE A 320 -8.05 -23.18 6.24
N LEU A 321 -6.90 -23.67 6.68
CA LEU A 321 -5.70 -23.80 5.87
C LEU A 321 -5.69 -25.19 5.22
N LYS A 322 -5.63 -25.27 3.91
CA LYS A 322 -5.59 -26.52 3.13
C LYS A 322 -4.30 -26.66 2.39
#